data_3e64bbc3bfcc5f232167936478228d30
#
_entry.id   3e64bbc3bfcc5f232167936478228d30
#
_cell.length_a   1.000
_cell.length_b   1.000
_cell.length_c   1.000
_cell.angle_alpha   90.00
_cell.angle_beta   90.00
_cell.angle_gamma   90.00
#
_symmetry.space_group_name_H-M   'P 1'
#
loop_
_entity.id
_entity.type
_entity.pdbx_description
1 polymer ?
#
loop_
_entity_poly.entity_id
_entity_poly.type
_entity_poly.pdbx_seq_one_letter_code
_entity_poly.pdbx_strand_id
1 'polypeptide(L)'
;MAPEAQLAWEARAGRPAGAAAILSAVAGMAGLVYGNATLASAAGDDTDTAFLVHHHVGALTVTAVLEALSVFLLAGSLVYLYRATKYRRPELQNFTLPALFVGSVGYAAVLIAQQVAFTNAENRVVSKLRANPLSPHAANQLVKHQLTHGAVATTTWLQLAMGLVLAIGVVLISQAARRAGLLSNFLGILGIIVGVLLFVPLFGRPPVIAYFWTIALGFLFIDRWPQGRGPAWESGEAIPWPTAAQLREQQRAEKGGGDGRRSDRGAMRRVEEKARERAARAQAESAARAERDGDEELEEAEAATGGGTPHPRSKKRKRKRRR
;
A
#
# COMPACT_ATOMS: atom_id res chain seq x y z
N MET A 1 -9.19 26.60 -13.52
CA MET A 1 -8.14 26.14 -14.46
C MET A 1 -8.77 25.16 -15.44
N ALA A 2 -8.37 25.14 -16.69
CA ALA A 2 -8.76 24.09 -17.62
C ALA A 2 -8.18 22.75 -17.18
N PRO A 3 -8.89 21.60 -17.43
CA PRO A 3 -8.42 20.27 -16.98
C PRO A 3 -7.01 19.93 -17.46
N GLU A 4 -6.70 20.24 -18.69
CA GLU A 4 -5.37 20.01 -19.28
C GLU A 4 -4.24 20.78 -18.57
N ALA A 5 -4.51 22.03 -18.19
CA ALA A 5 -3.54 22.86 -17.47
C ALA A 5 -3.26 22.31 -16.05
N GLN A 6 -4.28 21.74 -15.40
CA GLN A 6 -4.15 21.09 -14.10
C GLN A 6 -3.33 19.81 -14.21
N LEU A 7 -3.63 18.93 -15.17
CA LEU A 7 -2.88 17.70 -15.40
C LEU A 7 -1.41 17.99 -15.76
N ALA A 8 -1.15 19.00 -16.60
CA ALA A 8 0.21 19.43 -16.93
C ALA A 8 0.97 19.97 -15.69
N TRP A 9 0.28 20.65 -14.76
CA TRP A 9 0.87 21.08 -13.51
C TRP A 9 1.16 19.86 -12.60
N GLU A 10 0.22 18.92 -12.46
CA GLU A 10 0.39 17.71 -11.66
C GLU A 10 1.56 16.84 -12.17
N ALA A 11 1.71 16.70 -13.48
CA ALA A 11 2.83 15.98 -14.08
C ALA A 11 4.19 16.62 -13.78
N ARG A 12 4.28 17.96 -13.81
CA ARG A 12 5.51 18.69 -13.48
C ARG A 12 5.82 18.70 -11.97
N ALA A 13 4.80 18.95 -11.14
CA ALA A 13 4.96 19.08 -9.70
C ALA A 13 5.01 17.73 -8.98
N GLY A 14 4.56 16.65 -9.60
CA GLY A 14 4.52 15.32 -9.00
C GLY A 14 5.91 14.76 -8.68
N ARG A 15 6.89 14.95 -9.59
CA ARG A 15 8.26 14.48 -9.37
C ARG A 15 8.94 15.14 -8.16
N PRO A 16 9.00 16.49 -8.05
CA PRO A 16 9.58 17.12 -6.87
C PRO A 16 8.78 16.83 -5.59
N ALA A 17 7.44 16.76 -5.65
CA ALA A 17 6.63 16.39 -4.49
C ALA A 17 6.89 14.94 -4.03
N GLY A 18 7.06 14.01 -4.98
CA GLY A 18 7.41 12.63 -4.67
C GLY A 18 8.82 12.49 -4.11
N ALA A 19 9.79 13.21 -4.67
CA ALA A 19 11.15 13.26 -4.12
C ALA A 19 11.16 13.85 -2.69
N ALA A 20 10.40 14.93 -2.46
CA ALA A 20 10.25 15.53 -1.13
C ALA A 20 9.66 14.53 -0.12
N ALA A 21 8.64 13.74 -0.51
CA ALA A 21 8.07 12.70 0.34
C ALA A 21 9.11 11.62 0.70
N ILE A 22 9.85 11.09 -0.28
CA ILE A 22 10.85 10.05 -0.04
C ILE A 22 11.97 10.60 0.84
N LEU A 23 12.50 11.79 0.53
CA LEU A 23 13.56 12.44 1.33
C LEU A 23 13.08 12.77 2.74
N SER A 24 11.82 13.16 2.93
CA SER A 24 11.19 13.32 4.23
C SER A 24 11.29 12.05 5.06
N ALA A 25 10.86 10.92 4.50
CA ALA A 25 10.90 9.66 5.22
C ALA A 25 12.34 9.20 5.53
N VAL A 26 13.27 9.37 4.58
CA VAL A 26 14.69 9.03 4.77
C VAL A 26 15.30 9.88 5.87
N ALA A 27 15.08 11.19 5.87
CA ALA A 27 15.58 12.10 6.90
C ALA A 27 15.00 11.75 8.28
N GLY A 28 13.69 11.50 8.36
CA GLY A 28 13.06 11.11 9.63
C GLY A 28 13.54 9.78 10.17
N MET A 29 13.68 8.77 9.31
CA MET A 29 14.24 7.46 9.70
C MET A 29 15.70 7.57 10.14
N ALA A 30 16.51 8.37 9.43
CA ALA A 30 17.91 8.63 9.81
C ALA A 30 17.98 9.32 11.18
N GLY A 31 17.15 10.33 11.43
CA GLY A 31 17.05 10.98 12.74
C GLY A 31 16.63 10.00 13.84
N LEU A 32 15.62 9.16 13.58
CA LEU A 32 15.17 8.14 14.52
C LEU A 32 16.27 7.15 14.89
N VAL A 33 16.94 6.58 13.88
CA VAL A 33 18.01 5.58 14.08
C VAL A 33 19.21 6.22 14.80
N TYR A 34 19.66 7.39 14.34
CA TYR A 34 20.81 8.07 14.89
C TYR A 34 20.56 8.53 16.34
N GLY A 35 19.39 9.10 16.62
CA GLY A 35 19.02 9.50 17.98
C GLY A 35 18.88 8.32 18.93
N ASN A 36 18.30 7.19 18.50
CA ASN A 36 18.22 5.99 19.33
C ASN A 36 19.60 5.39 19.61
N ALA A 37 20.48 5.33 18.60
CA ALA A 37 21.85 4.84 18.78
C ALA A 37 22.62 5.71 19.78
N THR A 38 22.45 7.04 19.73
CA THR A 38 23.09 7.99 20.67
C THR A 38 22.62 7.80 22.10
N LEU A 39 21.33 7.49 22.31
CA LEU A 39 20.75 7.33 23.63
C LEU A 39 20.73 5.87 24.13
N ALA A 40 21.21 4.91 23.33
CA ALA A 40 21.18 3.48 23.68
C ALA A 40 21.95 3.15 24.98
N SER A 41 22.92 3.98 25.36
CA SER A 41 23.70 3.82 26.59
C SER A 41 23.05 4.50 27.81
N ALA A 42 21.92 5.17 27.66
CA ALA A 42 21.17 5.81 28.76
C ALA A 42 20.41 4.76 29.58
N ALA A 43 21.13 3.91 30.29
CA ALA A 43 20.56 2.87 31.16
C ALA A 43 20.50 3.23 32.63
N GLY A 44 20.85 4.50 32.97
CA GLY A 44 20.91 5.03 34.32
C GLY A 44 19.69 5.81 34.76
N ASP A 45 19.85 6.54 35.87
CA ASP A 45 18.80 7.46 36.35
C ASP A 45 18.72 8.75 35.49
N ASP A 46 17.80 9.65 35.87
CA ASP A 46 17.59 10.91 35.16
C ASP A 46 18.84 11.80 35.13
N THR A 47 19.71 11.68 36.14
CA THR A 47 20.97 12.43 36.22
C THR A 47 22.01 11.89 35.24
N ASP A 48 22.17 10.57 35.14
CA ASP A 48 23.07 9.93 34.18
C ASP A 48 22.63 10.25 32.77
N THR A 49 21.33 10.23 32.51
CA THR A 49 20.77 10.65 31.23
C THR A 49 21.11 12.10 30.90
N ALA A 50 21.01 13.04 31.86
CA ALA A 50 21.35 14.45 31.64
C ALA A 50 22.84 14.64 31.29
N PHE A 51 23.75 13.90 31.95
CA PHE A 51 25.18 13.95 31.61
C PHE A 51 25.46 13.33 30.22
N LEU A 52 24.81 12.22 29.87
CA LEU A 52 24.93 11.60 28.56
C LEU A 52 24.49 12.55 27.45
N VAL A 53 23.32 13.18 27.62
CA VAL A 53 22.80 14.18 26.66
C VAL A 53 23.73 15.37 26.55
N HIS A 54 24.27 15.87 27.64
CA HIS A 54 25.25 16.96 27.63
C HIS A 54 26.52 16.59 26.83
N HIS A 55 27.01 15.37 26.94
CA HIS A 55 28.15 14.90 26.14
C HIS A 55 27.82 14.70 24.65
N HIS A 56 26.56 14.42 24.33
CA HIS A 56 26.12 14.13 22.96
C HIS A 56 25.24 15.21 22.33
N VAL A 57 25.30 16.46 22.83
CA VAL A 57 24.48 17.58 22.32
C VAL A 57 24.58 17.75 20.82
N GLY A 58 25.80 17.60 20.23
CA GLY A 58 25.98 17.71 18.79
C GLY A 58 25.18 16.64 18.00
N ALA A 59 25.23 15.39 18.46
CA ALA A 59 24.51 14.29 17.84
C ALA A 59 22.98 14.47 17.95
N LEU A 60 22.51 14.89 19.10
CA LEU A 60 21.08 15.16 19.32
C LEU A 60 20.57 16.37 18.53
N THR A 61 21.43 17.39 18.35
CA THR A 61 21.12 18.51 17.45
C THR A 61 20.99 18.04 15.99
N VAL A 62 21.88 17.18 15.53
CA VAL A 62 21.77 16.57 14.19
C VAL A 62 20.47 15.78 14.06
N THR A 63 20.11 14.99 15.07
CA THR A 63 18.80 14.29 15.12
C THR A 63 17.64 15.25 14.97
N ALA A 64 17.60 16.31 15.76
CA ALA A 64 16.52 17.30 15.72
C ALA A 64 16.43 18.01 14.35
N VAL A 65 17.56 18.32 13.74
CA VAL A 65 17.61 18.90 12.38
C VAL A 65 17.07 17.92 11.34
N LEU A 66 17.44 16.64 11.39
CA LEU A 66 16.94 15.63 10.48
C LEU A 66 15.42 15.43 10.63
N GLU A 67 14.91 15.38 11.84
CA GLU A 67 13.48 15.29 12.13
C GLU A 67 12.72 16.53 11.65
N ALA A 68 13.24 17.73 11.91
CA ALA A 68 12.65 18.97 11.45
C ALA A 68 12.64 19.06 9.90
N LEU A 69 13.74 18.68 9.26
CA LEU A 69 13.85 18.61 7.80
C LEU A 69 12.82 17.60 7.23
N SER A 70 12.66 16.46 7.88
CA SER A 70 11.65 15.47 7.51
C SER A 70 10.24 16.07 7.45
N VAL A 71 9.82 16.72 8.52
CA VAL A 71 8.48 17.33 8.59
C VAL A 71 8.33 18.52 7.63
N PHE A 72 9.37 19.30 7.44
CA PHE A 72 9.39 20.41 6.47
C PHE A 72 9.22 19.91 5.03
N LEU A 73 9.94 18.87 4.64
CA LEU A 73 9.81 18.25 3.31
C LEU A 73 8.44 17.62 3.12
N LEU A 74 7.87 17.03 4.17
CA LEU A 74 6.50 16.50 4.13
C LEU A 74 5.47 17.59 3.79
N ALA A 75 5.66 18.82 4.29
CA ALA A 75 4.76 19.94 3.96
C ALA A 75 4.61 20.14 2.45
N GLY A 76 5.72 20.10 1.69
CA GLY A 76 5.69 20.23 0.22
C GLY A 76 4.85 19.15 -0.46
N SER A 77 4.98 17.91 -0.01
CA SER A 77 4.21 16.77 -0.52
C SER A 77 2.72 16.87 -0.18
N LEU A 78 2.39 17.32 1.03
CA LEU A 78 1.01 17.53 1.48
C LEU A 78 0.34 18.71 0.75
N VAL A 79 1.07 19.78 0.46
CA VAL A 79 0.57 20.91 -0.35
C VAL A 79 0.26 20.47 -1.77
N TYR A 80 1.11 19.62 -2.36
CA TYR A 80 0.86 19.04 -3.68
C TYR A 80 -0.43 18.20 -3.65
N LEU A 81 -0.55 17.28 -2.70
CA LEU A 81 -1.75 16.44 -2.53
C LEU A 81 -3.00 17.30 -2.32
N TYR A 82 -2.90 18.34 -1.50
CA TYR A 82 -4.02 19.26 -1.26
C TYR A 82 -4.49 19.93 -2.56
N ARG A 83 -3.57 20.49 -3.35
CA ARG A 83 -3.92 21.16 -4.61
C ARG A 83 -4.58 20.21 -5.61
N ALA A 84 -4.03 19.01 -5.77
CA ALA A 84 -4.60 17.97 -6.62
C ALA A 84 -6.00 17.54 -6.15
N THR A 85 -6.19 17.42 -4.83
CA THR A 85 -7.48 17.05 -4.23
C THR A 85 -8.50 18.19 -4.36
N LYS A 86 -8.10 19.43 -4.07
CA LYS A 86 -8.97 20.61 -4.11
C LYS A 86 -9.53 20.86 -5.50
N TYR A 87 -8.74 20.58 -6.54
CA TYR A 87 -9.21 20.69 -7.91
C TYR A 87 -10.37 19.75 -8.21
N ARG A 88 -10.29 18.49 -7.74
CA ARG A 88 -11.32 17.45 -7.97
C ARG A 88 -12.48 17.53 -6.98
N ARG A 89 -12.25 18.12 -5.82
CA ARG A 89 -13.22 18.29 -4.74
C ARG A 89 -13.21 19.74 -4.22
N PRO A 90 -13.90 20.66 -4.91
CA PRO A 90 -13.96 22.07 -4.51
C PRO A 90 -14.54 22.30 -3.11
N GLU A 91 -15.36 21.37 -2.60
CA GLU A 91 -15.95 21.39 -1.27
C GLU A 91 -14.93 21.10 -0.15
N LEU A 92 -13.69 20.70 -0.46
CA LEU A 92 -12.63 20.54 0.54
C LEU A 92 -12.43 21.86 1.31
N GLN A 93 -12.47 21.74 2.61
CA GLN A 93 -12.41 22.89 3.51
C GLN A 93 -11.12 23.70 3.32
N ASN A 94 -11.25 25.03 3.21
CA ASN A 94 -10.12 25.91 2.91
C ASN A 94 -9.07 25.94 4.03
N PHE A 95 -9.47 25.66 5.28
CA PHE A 95 -8.53 25.62 6.40
C PHE A 95 -7.58 24.41 6.37
N THR A 96 -7.88 23.38 5.54
CA THR A 96 -7.02 22.20 5.41
C THR A 96 -5.60 22.57 4.94
N LEU A 97 -5.47 23.49 3.99
CA LEU A 97 -4.15 23.94 3.53
C LEU A 97 -3.34 24.67 4.62
N PRO A 98 -3.89 25.70 5.30
CA PRO A 98 -3.22 26.28 6.46
C PRO A 98 -2.87 25.26 7.54
N ALA A 99 -3.76 24.32 7.85
CA ALA A 99 -3.49 23.29 8.85
C ALA A 99 -2.30 22.40 8.45
N LEU A 100 -2.22 21.97 7.20
CA LEU A 100 -1.09 21.18 6.69
C LEU A 100 0.20 21.99 6.70
N PHE A 101 0.18 23.22 6.20
CA PHE A 101 1.38 24.03 6.06
C PHE A 101 1.88 24.56 7.42
N VAL A 102 1.01 25.23 8.18
CA VAL A 102 1.35 25.79 9.49
C VAL A 102 1.65 24.67 10.48
N GLY A 103 0.88 23.57 10.44
CA GLY A 103 1.14 22.41 11.27
C GLY A 103 2.52 21.80 11.00
N SER A 104 2.88 21.58 9.74
CA SER A 104 4.18 20.99 9.40
C SER A 104 5.35 21.94 9.67
N VAL A 105 5.28 23.16 9.18
CA VAL A 105 6.37 24.16 9.36
C VAL A 105 6.51 24.55 10.84
N GLY A 106 5.38 24.77 11.52
CA GLY A 106 5.36 25.07 12.94
C GLY A 106 5.92 23.92 13.78
N TYR A 107 5.52 22.68 13.48
CA TYR A 107 6.06 21.50 14.16
C TYR A 107 7.58 21.38 13.96
N ALA A 108 8.07 21.55 12.72
CA ALA A 108 9.51 21.54 12.43
C ALA A 108 10.28 22.62 13.19
N ALA A 109 9.74 23.85 13.24
CA ALA A 109 10.34 24.94 14.01
C ALA A 109 10.38 24.64 15.52
N VAL A 110 9.29 24.07 16.05
CA VAL A 110 9.20 23.70 17.46
C VAL A 110 10.18 22.58 17.82
N LEU A 111 10.42 21.60 16.93
CA LEU A 111 11.45 20.56 17.16
C LEU A 111 12.84 21.18 17.41
N ILE A 112 13.22 22.16 16.60
CA ILE A 112 14.50 22.88 16.79
C ILE A 112 14.49 23.69 18.08
N ALA A 113 13.40 24.43 18.35
CA ALA A 113 13.27 25.21 19.58
C ALA A 113 13.31 24.34 20.84
N GLN A 114 12.68 23.16 20.77
CA GLN A 114 12.67 22.18 21.84
C GLN A 114 14.08 21.63 22.10
N GLN A 115 14.85 21.28 21.04
CA GLN A 115 16.23 20.84 21.18
C GLN A 115 17.09 21.91 21.88
N VAL A 116 16.94 23.19 21.52
CA VAL A 116 17.64 24.29 22.16
C VAL A 116 17.21 24.43 23.62
N ALA A 117 15.90 24.32 23.92
CA ALA A 117 15.38 24.39 25.28
C ALA A 117 15.92 23.27 26.18
N PHE A 118 15.94 22.02 25.65
CA PHE A 118 16.52 20.86 26.35
C PHE A 118 18.00 21.06 26.63
N THR A 119 18.79 21.40 25.60
CA THR A 119 20.23 21.65 25.75
C THR A 119 20.52 22.71 26.81
N ASN A 120 19.77 23.81 26.82
CA ASN A 120 19.93 24.88 27.83
C ASN A 120 19.53 24.43 29.24
N ALA A 121 18.49 23.60 29.38
CA ALA A 121 18.07 23.03 30.65
C ALA A 121 19.14 22.08 31.21
N GLU A 122 19.66 21.18 30.40
CA GLU A 122 20.71 20.25 30.77
C GLU A 122 22.03 20.95 31.14
N ASN A 123 22.45 21.94 30.36
CA ASN A 123 23.63 22.75 30.68
C ASN A 123 23.49 23.41 32.08
N ARG A 124 22.30 23.90 32.42
CA ARG A 124 22.02 24.48 33.77
C ARG A 124 22.09 23.41 34.86
N VAL A 125 21.56 22.23 34.62
CA VAL A 125 21.61 21.10 35.56
C VAL A 125 23.07 20.69 35.79
N VAL A 126 23.84 20.42 34.75
CA VAL A 126 25.24 19.99 34.83
C VAL A 126 26.09 21.06 35.52
N SER A 127 25.90 22.35 35.20
CA SER A 127 26.65 23.44 35.85
C SER A 127 26.34 23.52 37.35
N LYS A 128 25.10 23.37 37.78
CA LYS A 128 24.71 23.37 39.19
C LYS A 128 25.28 22.18 39.97
N LEU A 129 25.22 20.96 39.36
CA LEU A 129 25.75 19.76 39.98
C LEU A 129 27.26 19.79 40.12
N ARG A 130 27.97 20.41 39.16
CA ARG A 130 29.44 20.63 39.24
C ARG A 130 29.83 21.64 40.30
N ALA A 131 29.04 22.71 40.45
CA ALA A 131 29.30 23.77 41.44
C ALA A 131 28.98 23.32 42.87
N ASN A 132 27.97 22.47 43.04
CA ASN A 132 27.52 22.03 44.37
C ASN A 132 26.98 20.59 44.29
N PRO A 133 27.78 19.58 44.65
CA PRO A 133 27.36 18.19 44.63
C PRO A 133 26.10 17.98 45.48
N LEU A 134 25.06 17.50 44.87
CA LEU A 134 23.77 17.17 45.52
C LEU A 134 23.69 15.67 45.79
N SER A 135 22.82 15.30 46.74
CA SER A 135 22.47 13.90 46.91
C SER A 135 21.76 13.40 45.63
N PRO A 136 21.83 12.09 45.29
CA PRO A 136 21.18 11.54 44.09
C PRO A 136 19.69 11.90 43.97
N HIS A 137 18.98 11.88 45.10
CA HIS A 137 17.57 12.25 45.14
C HIS A 137 17.33 13.73 44.77
N ALA A 138 18.14 14.65 45.34
CA ALA A 138 18.03 16.08 45.05
C ALA A 138 18.46 16.42 43.62
N ALA A 139 19.46 15.71 43.09
CA ALA A 139 19.89 15.85 41.69
C ALA A 139 18.76 15.42 40.71
N ASN A 140 18.14 14.27 40.94
CA ASN A 140 17.00 13.82 40.13
C ASN A 140 15.78 14.76 40.20
N GLN A 141 15.49 15.32 41.37
CA GLN A 141 14.44 16.34 41.48
C GLN A 141 14.77 17.60 40.70
N LEU A 142 16.04 18.07 40.74
CA LEU A 142 16.47 19.19 39.93
C LEU A 142 16.31 18.96 38.44
N VAL A 143 16.71 17.78 37.92
CA VAL A 143 16.52 17.38 36.52
C VAL A 143 15.04 17.41 36.15
N LYS A 144 14.20 16.73 36.93
CA LYS A 144 12.75 16.69 36.67
C LYS A 144 12.16 18.09 36.64
N HIS A 145 12.51 18.94 37.60
CA HIS A 145 12.02 20.31 37.62
C HIS A 145 12.43 21.12 36.38
N GLN A 146 13.69 21.00 35.92
CA GLN A 146 14.17 21.70 34.72
C GLN A 146 13.54 21.18 33.43
N LEU A 147 13.26 19.90 33.35
CA LEU A 147 12.64 19.27 32.18
C LEU A 147 11.10 19.45 32.10
N THR A 148 10.46 19.73 33.24
CA THR A 148 8.99 19.88 33.27
C THR A 148 8.51 21.34 33.37
N HIS A 149 9.42 22.31 33.48
CA HIS A 149 9.10 23.71 33.65
C HIS A 149 9.81 24.63 32.65
N GLY A 150 9.39 25.86 32.56
CA GLY A 150 10.01 26.89 31.74
C GLY A 150 9.94 26.61 30.23
N ALA A 151 11.05 26.87 29.56
CA ALA A 151 11.11 26.77 28.09
C ALA A 151 10.85 25.35 27.58
N VAL A 152 11.27 24.31 28.31
CA VAL A 152 11.04 22.90 27.92
C VAL A 152 9.55 22.58 27.94
N ALA A 153 8.84 22.92 29.02
CA ALA A 153 7.40 22.74 29.10
C ALA A 153 6.66 23.52 28.00
N THR A 154 7.04 24.77 27.76
CA THR A 154 6.43 25.61 26.72
C THR A 154 6.60 25.00 25.34
N THR A 155 7.81 24.55 24.99
CA THR A 155 8.06 23.92 23.67
C THR A 155 7.36 22.59 23.55
N THR A 156 7.21 21.80 24.61
CA THR A 156 6.43 20.54 24.62
C THR A 156 4.96 20.80 24.32
N TRP A 157 4.34 21.81 24.96
CA TRP A 157 2.95 22.19 24.69
C TRP A 157 2.76 22.72 23.27
N LEU A 158 3.70 23.51 22.75
CA LEU A 158 3.68 23.98 21.36
C LEU A 158 3.83 22.83 20.39
N GLN A 159 4.67 21.83 20.68
CA GLN A 159 4.82 20.63 19.86
C GLN A 159 3.50 19.85 19.78
N LEU A 160 2.83 19.66 20.92
CA LEU A 160 1.51 19.01 20.96
C LEU A 160 0.48 19.80 20.14
N ALA A 161 0.45 21.12 20.28
CA ALA A 161 -0.47 21.98 19.54
C ALA A 161 -0.23 21.92 18.03
N MET A 162 1.03 22.06 17.58
CA MET A 162 1.38 21.97 16.14
C MET A 162 1.16 20.56 15.60
N GLY A 163 1.47 19.53 16.41
CA GLY A 163 1.18 18.14 16.09
C GLY A 163 -0.32 17.88 15.88
N LEU A 164 -1.18 18.44 16.73
CA LEU A 164 -2.64 18.35 16.59
C LEU A 164 -3.12 19.03 15.30
N VAL A 165 -2.62 20.24 15.01
CA VAL A 165 -2.98 20.97 13.79
C VAL A 165 -2.58 20.16 12.54
N LEU A 166 -1.37 19.60 12.54
CA LEU A 166 -0.89 18.75 11.46
C LEU A 166 -1.73 17.45 11.35
N ALA A 167 -2.02 16.81 12.47
CA ALA A 167 -2.82 15.59 12.55
C ALA A 167 -4.20 15.77 11.92
N ILE A 168 -4.90 16.85 12.29
CA ILE A 168 -6.20 17.21 11.69
C ILE A 168 -6.04 17.41 10.19
N GLY A 169 -5.04 18.15 9.74
CA GLY A 169 -4.77 18.38 8.34
C GLY A 169 -4.54 17.08 7.57
N VAL A 170 -3.71 16.17 8.11
CA VAL A 170 -3.41 14.86 7.49
C VAL A 170 -4.66 13.97 7.42
N VAL A 171 -5.49 13.93 8.47
CA VAL A 171 -6.75 13.15 8.45
C VAL A 171 -7.70 13.69 7.37
N LEU A 172 -7.89 14.99 7.32
CA LEU A 172 -8.80 15.62 6.37
C LEU A 172 -8.35 15.43 4.92
N ILE A 173 -7.07 15.65 4.63
CA ILE A 173 -6.56 15.50 3.28
C ILE A 173 -6.57 14.03 2.84
N SER A 174 -6.22 13.09 3.72
CA SER A 174 -6.24 11.66 3.44
C SER A 174 -7.66 11.17 3.10
N GLN A 175 -8.66 11.61 3.87
CA GLN A 175 -10.05 11.29 3.61
C GLN A 175 -10.55 11.91 2.30
N ALA A 176 -10.24 13.19 2.05
CA ALA A 176 -10.66 13.89 0.85
C ALA A 176 -9.99 13.31 -0.41
N ALA A 177 -8.67 13.06 -0.37
CA ALA A 177 -7.92 12.48 -1.47
C ALA A 177 -8.35 11.05 -1.80
N ARG A 178 -8.71 10.24 -0.79
CA ARG A 178 -9.34 8.94 -0.99
C ARG A 178 -10.68 9.05 -1.73
N ARG A 179 -11.55 9.97 -1.29
CA ARG A 179 -12.85 10.19 -1.94
C ARG A 179 -12.72 10.79 -3.34
N ALA A 180 -11.67 11.54 -3.60
CA ALA A 180 -11.34 12.05 -4.93
C ALA A 180 -10.73 10.99 -5.85
N GLY A 181 -10.41 9.79 -5.33
CA GLY A 181 -9.74 8.74 -6.10
C GLY A 181 -8.24 8.96 -6.34
N LEU A 182 -7.64 9.94 -5.68
CA LEU A 182 -6.20 10.20 -5.74
C LEU A 182 -5.40 9.22 -4.90
N LEU A 183 -5.94 8.79 -3.76
CA LEU A 183 -5.37 7.74 -2.92
C LEU A 183 -6.20 6.48 -3.03
N SER A 184 -5.55 5.34 -3.09
CA SER A 184 -6.23 4.05 -2.93
C SER A 184 -6.90 3.96 -1.55
N ASN A 185 -7.88 3.08 -1.38
CA ASN A 185 -8.52 2.88 -0.10
C ASN A 185 -7.52 2.57 1.01
N PHE A 186 -6.50 1.76 0.70
CA PHE A 186 -5.43 1.42 1.63
C PHE A 186 -4.64 2.66 2.05
N LEU A 187 -4.10 3.44 1.10
CA LEU A 187 -3.29 4.62 1.40
C LEU A 187 -4.10 5.72 2.10
N GLY A 188 -5.37 5.88 1.74
CA GLY A 188 -6.25 6.85 2.39
C GLY A 188 -6.55 6.49 3.84
N ILE A 189 -6.87 5.22 4.14
CA ILE A 189 -7.10 4.74 5.51
C ILE A 189 -5.79 4.83 6.32
N LEU A 190 -4.68 4.39 5.72
CA LEU A 190 -3.37 4.46 6.37
C LEU A 190 -3.00 5.91 6.72
N GLY A 191 -3.28 6.88 5.84
CA GLY A 191 -3.06 8.30 6.12
C GLY A 191 -3.93 8.83 7.26
N ILE A 192 -5.17 8.35 7.39
CA ILE A 192 -6.03 8.69 8.55
C ILE A 192 -5.41 8.12 9.83
N ILE A 193 -4.96 6.87 9.82
CA ILE A 193 -4.28 6.24 10.98
C ILE A 193 -3.02 7.02 11.34
N VAL A 194 -2.20 7.38 10.36
CA VAL A 194 -0.99 8.20 10.58
C VAL A 194 -1.35 9.54 11.21
N GLY A 195 -2.39 10.23 10.69
CA GLY A 195 -2.85 11.49 11.26
C GLY A 195 -3.27 11.34 12.74
N VAL A 196 -4.03 10.30 13.07
CA VAL A 196 -4.41 10.03 14.48
C VAL A 196 -3.18 9.73 15.35
N LEU A 197 -2.24 8.95 14.85
CA LEU A 197 -1.02 8.59 15.59
C LEU A 197 -0.06 9.79 15.78
N LEU A 198 -0.09 10.79 14.91
CA LEU A 198 0.66 12.02 15.10
C LEU A 198 0.18 12.85 16.29
N PHE A 199 -1.11 12.74 16.64
CA PHE A 199 -1.68 13.41 17.81
C PHE A 199 -1.41 12.65 19.11
N VAL A 200 -1.39 11.30 19.06
CA VAL A 200 -1.21 10.48 20.26
C VAL A 200 0.29 10.23 20.49
N PRO A 201 0.92 10.91 21.45
CA PRO A 201 2.36 10.78 21.69
C PRO A 201 2.68 9.47 22.45
N LEU A 202 2.18 8.32 21.95
CA LEU A 202 2.34 7.03 22.61
C LEU A 202 3.82 6.61 22.75
N PHE A 203 4.72 7.19 21.95
CA PHE A 203 6.14 6.80 21.92
C PHE A 203 7.12 7.98 21.86
N GLY A 204 6.66 9.21 22.06
CA GLY A 204 7.51 10.41 22.03
C GLY A 204 8.11 10.77 20.66
N ARG A 205 7.88 9.94 19.62
CA ARG A 205 8.42 10.09 18.26
C ARG A 205 7.40 9.68 17.22
N PRO A 206 7.52 10.16 15.97
CA PRO A 206 6.65 9.74 14.88
C PRO A 206 6.69 8.22 14.70
N PRO A 207 5.54 7.57 14.57
CA PRO A 207 5.50 6.11 14.41
C PRO A 207 6.10 5.71 13.07
N VAL A 208 6.82 4.59 13.02
CA VAL A 208 7.47 4.06 11.78
C VAL A 208 6.49 3.95 10.60
N ILE A 209 5.22 3.69 10.90
CA ILE A 209 4.15 3.62 9.90
C ILE A 209 3.94 4.95 9.14
N ALA A 210 4.28 6.09 9.76
CA ALA A 210 4.22 7.40 9.09
C ALA A 210 5.28 7.50 7.98
N TYR A 211 6.48 7.01 8.21
CA TYR A 211 7.53 6.97 7.18
C TYR A 211 7.15 6.05 6.02
N PHE A 212 6.58 4.88 6.32
CA PHE A 212 6.06 3.99 5.28
C PHE A 212 4.99 4.69 4.41
N TRP A 213 4.01 5.34 5.05
CA TRP A 213 2.97 6.07 4.33
C TRP A 213 3.55 7.20 3.47
N THR A 214 4.53 7.93 3.97
CA THR A 214 5.18 9.03 3.26
C THR A 214 5.98 8.52 2.05
N ILE A 215 6.70 7.40 2.19
CA ILE A 215 7.39 6.73 1.06
C ILE A 215 6.36 6.29 0.01
N ALA A 216 5.27 5.68 0.44
CA ALA A 216 4.21 5.22 -0.46
C ALA A 216 3.57 6.38 -1.25
N LEU A 217 3.35 7.54 -0.60
CA LEU A 217 2.95 8.78 -1.28
C LEU A 217 4.00 9.21 -2.31
N GLY A 218 5.28 9.16 -1.96
CA GLY A 218 6.36 9.48 -2.86
C GLY A 218 6.34 8.63 -4.13
N PHE A 219 6.23 7.31 -4.00
CA PHE A 219 6.11 6.39 -5.14
C PHE A 219 4.85 6.64 -5.97
N LEU A 220 3.73 6.96 -5.33
CA LEU A 220 2.51 7.32 -6.04
C LEU A 220 2.69 8.61 -6.85
N PHE A 221 3.35 9.64 -6.30
CA PHE A 221 3.53 10.92 -6.98
C PHE A 221 4.52 10.86 -8.16
N ILE A 222 5.54 9.98 -8.09
CA ILE A 222 6.47 9.74 -9.21
C ILE A 222 5.98 8.69 -10.21
N ASP A 223 4.74 8.20 -10.06
CA ASP A 223 4.15 7.15 -10.90
C ASP A 223 4.89 5.80 -10.88
N ARG A 224 5.40 5.43 -9.70
CA ARG A 224 6.09 4.16 -9.46
C ARG A 224 5.36 3.26 -8.47
N TRP A 225 4.09 3.55 -8.21
CA TRP A 225 3.25 2.70 -7.36
C TRP A 225 2.94 1.37 -8.09
N PRO A 226 3.00 0.20 -7.42
CA PRO A 226 2.84 -1.11 -8.07
C PRO A 226 1.55 -1.31 -8.86
N GLN A 227 0.49 -0.59 -8.52
CA GLN A 227 -0.82 -0.62 -9.20
C GLN A 227 -1.01 0.58 -10.15
N GLY A 228 0.05 1.32 -10.44
CA GLY A 228 -0.03 2.57 -11.18
C GLY A 228 -0.70 3.70 -10.40
N ARG A 229 -0.90 4.82 -11.06
CA ARG A 229 -1.76 5.90 -10.55
C ARG A 229 -3.21 5.53 -10.77
N GLY A 230 -4.07 5.89 -9.81
CA GLY A 230 -5.51 5.69 -9.97
C GLY A 230 -6.10 6.51 -11.12
N PRO A 231 -7.29 6.14 -11.62
CA PRO A 231 -7.91 6.76 -12.80
C PRO A 231 -8.16 8.27 -12.63
N ALA A 232 -8.30 8.74 -11.40
CA ALA A 232 -8.45 10.17 -11.10
C ALA A 232 -7.22 11.00 -11.50
N TRP A 233 -6.01 10.45 -11.49
CA TRP A 233 -4.80 11.15 -11.91
C TRP A 233 -4.71 11.36 -13.41
N GLU A 234 -5.31 10.47 -14.20
CA GLU A 234 -5.29 10.53 -15.66
C GLU A 234 -6.44 11.39 -16.21
N SER A 235 -7.64 11.24 -15.64
CA SER A 235 -8.83 11.95 -16.10
C SER A 235 -8.92 13.40 -15.61
N GLY A 236 -8.27 13.73 -14.49
CA GLY A 236 -8.49 15.01 -13.80
C GLY A 236 -9.83 15.10 -13.05
N GLU A 237 -10.64 14.05 -13.06
CA GLU A 237 -11.94 13.98 -12.41
C GLU A 237 -11.87 13.12 -11.13
N ALA A 238 -12.89 13.28 -10.26
CA ALA A 238 -13.01 12.48 -9.04
C ALA A 238 -13.56 11.08 -9.38
N ILE A 239 -12.68 10.16 -9.76
CA ILE A 239 -13.02 8.76 -10.08
C ILE A 239 -12.48 7.85 -8.99
N PRO A 240 -13.35 7.18 -8.20
CA PRO A 240 -12.88 6.30 -7.13
C PRO A 240 -12.08 5.11 -7.68
N TRP A 241 -11.13 4.63 -6.89
CA TRP A 241 -10.37 3.43 -7.22
C TRP A 241 -11.30 2.22 -7.32
N PRO A 242 -11.07 1.33 -8.30
CA PRO A 242 -11.84 0.10 -8.42
C PRO A 242 -11.70 -0.75 -7.15
N THR A 243 -12.80 -1.31 -6.70
CA THR A 243 -12.81 -2.23 -5.57
C THR A 243 -12.16 -3.56 -5.94
N ALA A 244 -11.69 -4.32 -4.93
CA ALA A 244 -11.12 -5.65 -5.17
C ALA A 244 -12.11 -6.60 -5.88
N ALA A 245 -13.41 -6.41 -5.67
CA ALA A 245 -14.46 -7.15 -6.37
C ALA A 245 -14.50 -6.79 -7.86
N GLN A 246 -14.52 -5.50 -8.19
CA GLN A 246 -14.49 -5.01 -9.57
C GLN A 246 -13.23 -5.41 -10.32
N LEU A 247 -12.06 -5.37 -9.67
CA LEU A 247 -10.80 -5.84 -10.27
C LEU A 247 -10.84 -7.35 -10.57
N ARG A 248 -11.40 -8.15 -9.67
CA ARG A 248 -11.60 -9.60 -9.90
C ARG A 248 -12.57 -9.88 -11.05
N GLU A 249 -13.61 -9.08 -11.15
CA GLU A 249 -14.61 -9.18 -12.21
C GLU A 249 -14.04 -8.79 -13.57
N GLN A 250 -13.26 -7.70 -13.64
CA GLN A 250 -12.49 -7.31 -14.82
C GLN A 250 -11.49 -8.39 -15.24
N GLN A 251 -10.73 -8.95 -14.31
CA GLN A 251 -9.78 -10.04 -14.59
C GLN A 251 -10.49 -11.32 -15.05
N ARG A 252 -11.70 -11.60 -14.53
CA ARG A 252 -12.52 -12.74 -15.01
C ARG A 252 -13.07 -12.49 -16.41
N ALA A 253 -13.51 -11.27 -16.70
CA ALA A 253 -13.99 -10.90 -18.02
C ALA A 253 -12.87 -10.94 -19.07
N GLU A 254 -11.67 -10.48 -18.74
CA GLU A 254 -10.47 -10.57 -19.61
C GLU A 254 -10.04 -12.02 -19.85
N LYS A 255 -10.03 -12.84 -18.80
CA LYS A 255 -9.71 -14.28 -18.92
C LYS A 255 -10.83 -15.04 -19.63
N GLY A 256 -12.09 -14.72 -19.36
CA GLY A 256 -13.25 -15.33 -20.02
C GLY A 256 -13.35 -15.00 -21.51
N GLY A 257 -12.95 -13.79 -21.91
CA GLY A 257 -12.89 -13.39 -23.32
C GLY A 257 -11.79 -14.09 -24.13
N GLY A 258 -10.70 -14.56 -23.48
CA GLY A 258 -9.64 -15.34 -24.09
C GLY A 258 -9.96 -16.85 -24.18
N ASP A 259 -10.72 -17.37 -23.22
CA ASP A 259 -11.01 -18.81 -23.14
C ASP A 259 -12.22 -19.22 -24.01
N GLY A 260 -13.16 -18.31 -24.27
CA GLY A 260 -14.29 -18.55 -25.19
C GLY A 260 -13.83 -18.92 -26.60
N ARG A 261 -12.80 -18.25 -27.13
CA ARG A 261 -12.22 -18.56 -28.45
C ARG A 261 -11.40 -19.86 -28.47
N ARG A 262 -10.83 -20.28 -27.33
CA ARG A 262 -10.13 -21.59 -27.23
C ARG A 262 -11.09 -22.74 -27.00
N SER A 263 -12.16 -22.54 -26.24
CA SER A 263 -13.18 -23.55 -25.98
C SER A 263 -13.99 -23.85 -27.25
N ASP A 264 -14.34 -22.87 -28.07
CA ASP A 264 -15.04 -23.06 -29.35
C ASP A 264 -14.20 -23.82 -30.37
N ARG A 265 -12.89 -23.51 -30.45
CA ARG A 265 -11.97 -24.30 -31.30
C ARG A 265 -11.78 -25.72 -30.80
N GLY A 266 -11.78 -25.96 -29.50
CA GLY A 266 -11.71 -27.28 -28.88
C GLY A 266 -13.01 -28.06 -29.07
N ALA A 267 -14.16 -27.41 -28.97
CA ALA A 267 -15.46 -28.03 -29.25
C ALA A 267 -15.64 -28.36 -30.72
N MET A 268 -15.26 -27.49 -31.66
CA MET A 268 -15.28 -27.79 -33.10
C MET A 268 -14.37 -28.95 -33.46
N ARG A 269 -13.14 -29.03 -32.93
CA ARG A 269 -12.25 -30.18 -33.15
C ARG A 269 -12.85 -31.50 -32.67
N ARG A 270 -13.48 -31.53 -31.50
CA ARG A 270 -14.16 -32.74 -30.98
C ARG A 270 -15.37 -33.14 -31.79
N VAL A 271 -16.11 -32.20 -32.38
CA VAL A 271 -17.23 -32.47 -33.26
C VAL A 271 -16.74 -33.05 -34.61
N GLU A 272 -15.67 -32.46 -35.17
CA GLU A 272 -15.04 -33.00 -36.40
C GLU A 272 -14.44 -34.41 -36.20
N GLU A 273 -13.78 -34.64 -35.06
CA GLU A 273 -13.20 -35.94 -34.73
C GLU A 273 -14.28 -37.02 -34.56
N LYS A 274 -15.38 -36.72 -33.87
CA LYS A 274 -16.54 -37.60 -33.77
C LYS A 274 -17.25 -37.82 -35.11
N ALA A 275 -17.28 -36.82 -36.00
CA ALA A 275 -17.83 -36.95 -37.32
C ALA A 275 -16.98 -37.88 -38.19
N ARG A 276 -15.64 -37.76 -38.12
CA ARG A 276 -14.69 -38.65 -38.80
C ARG A 276 -14.78 -40.10 -38.29
N GLU A 277 -14.90 -40.29 -36.98
CA GLU A 277 -15.06 -41.61 -36.35
C GLU A 277 -16.38 -42.30 -36.78
N ARG A 278 -17.48 -41.54 -36.88
CA ARG A 278 -18.77 -42.04 -37.39
C ARG A 278 -18.70 -42.39 -38.86
N ALA A 279 -18.03 -41.58 -39.68
CA ALA A 279 -17.85 -41.84 -41.09
C ALA A 279 -16.97 -43.10 -41.33
N ALA A 280 -15.90 -43.24 -40.53
CA ALA A 280 -15.04 -44.44 -40.60
C ALA A 280 -15.78 -45.72 -40.18
N ARG A 281 -16.63 -45.68 -39.15
CA ARG A 281 -17.47 -46.81 -38.74
C ARG A 281 -18.52 -47.16 -39.79
N ALA A 282 -19.15 -46.15 -40.38
CA ALA A 282 -20.11 -46.39 -41.48
C ALA A 282 -19.46 -47.02 -42.72
N GLN A 283 -18.22 -46.58 -43.03
CA GLN A 283 -17.44 -47.21 -44.13
C GLN A 283 -17.02 -48.66 -43.80
N ALA A 284 -16.59 -48.95 -42.58
CA ALA A 284 -16.24 -50.25 -42.11
C ALA A 284 -17.47 -51.18 -42.08
N GLU A 285 -18.64 -50.69 -41.71
CA GLU A 285 -19.90 -51.44 -41.68
C GLU A 285 -20.42 -51.73 -43.08
N SER A 286 -20.25 -50.80 -44.03
CA SER A 286 -20.59 -51.01 -45.45
C SER A 286 -19.64 -51.96 -46.12
N ALA A 287 -18.35 -51.99 -45.82
CA ALA A 287 -17.37 -52.93 -46.30
C ALA A 287 -17.65 -54.33 -45.75
N ALA A 288 -17.95 -54.47 -44.45
CA ALA A 288 -18.30 -55.73 -43.84
C ALA A 288 -19.65 -56.33 -44.38
N ARG A 289 -20.54 -55.44 -44.83
CA ARG A 289 -21.80 -55.88 -45.48
C ARG A 289 -21.56 -56.37 -46.92
N ALA A 290 -20.70 -55.67 -47.65
CA ALA A 290 -20.32 -56.11 -49.00
C ALA A 290 -19.55 -57.43 -48.99
N GLU A 291 -18.70 -57.71 -47.98
CA GLU A 291 -18.07 -59.00 -47.78
C GLU A 291 -19.07 -60.07 -47.45
N ARG A 292 -20.09 -59.82 -46.61
CA ARG A 292 -21.14 -60.79 -46.29
C ARG A 292 -22.05 -61.09 -47.48
N ASP A 293 -22.43 -60.05 -48.24
CA ASP A 293 -23.26 -60.25 -49.46
C ASP A 293 -22.47 -61.00 -50.54
N GLY A 294 -21.12 -60.87 -50.61
CA GLY A 294 -20.25 -61.65 -51.46
C GLY A 294 -20.08 -63.13 -51.03
N ASP A 295 -20.04 -63.36 -49.69
CA ASP A 295 -19.96 -64.74 -49.15
C ASP A 295 -21.32 -65.46 -49.25
N GLU A 296 -22.47 -64.75 -49.12
CA GLU A 296 -23.79 -65.34 -49.38
C GLU A 296 -24.01 -65.73 -50.85
N GLU A 297 -23.51 -64.97 -51.86
CA GLU A 297 -23.54 -65.34 -53.26
C GLU A 297 -22.64 -66.54 -53.54
N LEU A 298 -21.54 -66.76 -52.85
CA LEU A 298 -20.67 -67.93 -52.96
C LEU A 298 -21.28 -69.15 -52.25
N GLU A 299 -21.95 -69.01 -51.08
CA GLU A 299 -22.65 -70.09 -50.41
C GLU A 299 -23.91 -70.57 -51.20
N GLU A 300 -24.68 -69.64 -51.82
CA GLU A 300 -25.78 -70.01 -52.69
C GLU A 300 -25.30 -70.80 -53.94
N ALA A 301 -24.10 -70.47 -54.41
CA ALA A 301 -23.50 -71.22 -55.54
C ALA A 301 -23.00 -72.64 -55.15
N GLU A 302 -22.53 -72.82 -53.87
CA GLU A 302 -22.12 -74.12 -53.31
C GLU A 302 -23.31 -74.93 -52.76
N ALA A 303 -24.38 -74.30 -52.26
CA ALA A 303 -25.57 -74.99 -51.75
C ALA A 303 -26.41 -75.66 -52.90
N ALA A 304 -26.14 -75.26 -54.14
CA ALA A 304 -26.75 -75.95 -55.33
C ALA A 304 -26.14 -77.32 -55.62
N THR A 305 -25.10 -77.80 -54.91
CA THR A 305 -24.38 -79.03 -55.19
C THR A 305 -24.24 -80.05 -54.02
N GLY A 306 -24.87 -79.86 -52.82
CA GLY A 306 -24.67 -80.92 -51.81
C GLY A 306 -25.55 -80.79 -50.57
N GLY A 307 -26.43 -81.81 -50.42
CA GLY A 307 -27.36 -81.94 -49.27
C GLY A 307 -26.72 -82.30 -47.92
N GLY A 308 -27.41 -82.00 -46.83
CA GLY A 308 -27.24 -82.75 -45.60
C GLY A 308 -27.28 -81.97 -44.26
N THR A 309 -28.50 -81.96 -43.69
CA THR A 309 -28.89 -82.09 -42.26
C THR A 309 -28.49 -81.02 -41.17
N PRO A 310 -29.40 -80.79 -40.24
CA PRO A 310 -29.36 -79.67 -39.33
C PRO A 310 -29.04 -80.06 -37.87
N HIS A 311 -28.73 -79.10 -37.03
CA HIS A 311 -29.09 -78.93 -35.58
C HIS A 311 -28.07 -78.16 -34.75
N PRO A 312 -28.38 -77.71 -33.45
CA PRO A 312 -29.34 -76.73 -33.01
C PRO A 312 -28.74 -75.68 -31.95
N ARG A 313 -29.54 -74.63 -31.73
CA ARG A 313 -29.75 -73.89 -30.50
C ARG A 313 -28.71 -73.91 -29.34
N SER A 314 -28.39 -72.76 -28.83
CA SER A 314 -28.66 -72.32 -27.42
C SER A 314 -28.24 -70.84 -27.12
N LYS A 315 -29.17 -70.06 -26.74
CA LYS A 315 -29.54 -69.54 -25.41
C LYS A 315 -28.55 -68.55 -24.75
N LYS A 316 -29.09 -67.29 -24.64
CA LYS A 316 -29.18 -66.42 -23.41
C LYS A 316 -27.98 -66.23 -22.54
N ARG A 317 -27.71 -64.88 -22.24
CA ARG A 317 -27.71 -64.27 -20.91
C ARG A 317 -27.51 -62.76 -21.04
N LYS A 318 -28.37 -61.99 -20.71
CA LYS A 318 -28.94 -61.10 -19.66
C LYS A 318 -28.00 -60.76 -18.48
N ARG A 319 -28.10 -59.48 -18.11
CA ARG A 319 -27.79 -58.82 -16.80
C ARG A 319 -26.44 -58.12 -16.73
N LYS A 320 -26.30 -56.95 -16.09
CA LYS A 320 -27.11 -56.27 -15.09
C LYS A 320 -26.59 -54.80 -14.94
N ARG A 321 -27.47 -53.88 -14.70
CA ARG A 321 -27.35 -52.58 -14.01
C ARG A 321 -26.54 -52.62 -12.73
N ARG A 322 -25.87 -51.54 -12.37
CA ARG A 322 -25.85 -50.80 -11.08
C ARG A 322 -24.58 -49.97 -11.05
N ARG A 323 -24.44 -48.83 -10.52
CA ARG A 323 -25.20 -47.72 -9.84
C ARG A 323 -24.48 -46.43 -10.12
#